data_898b5ab2ffd3c4cb57278ecf345d8c2b
#
_entry.id   898b5ab2ffd3c4cb57278ecf345d8c2b
#
_cell.length_a   1.000
_cell.length_b   1.000
_cell.length_c   1.000
_cell.angle_alpha   90.00
_cell.angle_beta   90.00
_cell.angle_gamma   90.00
#
_symmetry.space_group_name_H-M   'P 1'
#
loop_
_entity.id
_entity.type
_entity.pdbx_description
1 polymer ?
#
loop_
_entity_poly.entity_id
_entity_poly.type
_entity_poly.pdbx_seq_one_letter_code
_entity_poly.pdbx_strand_id
1 'polypeptide(L)' 'MNRIKEVLEEKGIKQTWLAEQLGKSYSVVNGYVQNRQQPRLEVLYEIAKILEVYAKDLLKEDLYD' A
#
# COMPACT_ATOMS: atom_id res chain seq x y z
N MET A 1 -9.75 3.18 3.94
CA MET A 1 -9.08 3.32 2.63
C MET A 1 -7.62 3.64 2.82
N ASN A 2 -6.81 3.33 1.82
CA ASN A 2 -5.38 3.55 1.93
C ASN A 2 -4.87 4.48 0.85
N ARG A 3 -3.63 4.97 1.04
CA ARG A 3 -2.95 5.86 0.11
C ARG A 3 -1.73 5.20 -0.53
N ILE A 4 -1.76 3.88 -0.65
CA ILE A 4 -0.60 3.16 -1.22
C ILE A 4 -0.30 3.64 -2.63
N LYS A 5 -1.34 3.84 -3.44
CA LYS A 5 -1.17 4.31 -4.81
C LYS A 5 -0.40 5.63 -4.87
N GLU A 6 -0.83 6.59 -4.05
CA GLU A 6 -0.20 7.91 -4.01
C GLU A 6 1.26 7.83 -3.59
N VAL A 7 1.55 7.00 -2.58
CA VAL A 7 2.92 6.84 -2.10
C VAL A 7 3.80 6.19 -3.17
N LEU A 8 3.28 5.17 -3.85
CA LEU A 8 4.03 4.55 -4.95
C LEU A 8 4.32 5.56 -6.04
N GLU A 9 3.34 6.38 -6.40
CA GLU A 9 3.52 7.39 -7.43
C GLU A 9 4.54 8.44 -7.01
N GLU A 10 4.45 8.92 -5.77
CA GLU A 10 5.40 9.90 -5.24
C GLU A 10 6.83 9.39 -5.27
N LYS A 11 7.01 8.11 -4.98
CA LYS A 11 8.35 7.52 -4.90
C LYS A 11 8.82 6.90 -6.22
N GLY A 12 7.95 6.87 -7.23
CA GLY A 12 8.30 6.27 -8.51
C GLY A 12 8.50 4.76 -8.43
N ILE A 13 7.75 4.08 -7.55
CA ILE A 13 7.87 2.64 -7.31
C ILE A 13 6.74 1.91 -8.02
N LYS A 14 7.08 0.81 -8.69
CA LYS A 14 6.10 0.01 -9.41
C LYS A 14 5.43 -1.00 -8.50
N GLN A 15 4.16 -1.27 -8.77
CA GLN A 15 3.40 -2.29 -8.03
C GLN A 15 4.05 -3.67 -8.15
N THR A 16 4.61 -3.99 -9.31
CA THR A 16 5.28 -5.29 -9.50
C THR A 16 6.42 -5.47 -8.51
N TRP A 17 7.21 -4.42 -8.32
CA TRP A 17 8.31 -4.46 -7.36
C TRP A 17 7.78 -4.65 -5.93
N LEU A 18 6.73 -3.91 -5.57
CA LEU A 18 6.15 -4.04 -4.24
C LEU A 18 5.61 -5.46 -4.01
N ALA A 19 4.94 -6.02 -5.02
CA ALA A 19 4.41 -7.38 -4.92
C ALA A 19 5.53 -8.39 -4.68
N GLU A 20 6.66 -8.24 -5.38
CA GLU A 20 7.83 -9.10 -5.19
C GLU A 20 8.36 -8.99 -3.76
N GLN A 21 8.47 -7.78 -3.25
CA GLN A 21 8.98 -7.57 -1.90
C GLN A 21 8.07 -8.17 -0.83
N LEU A 22 6.76 -8.13 -1.08
CA LEU A 22 5.78 -8.69 -0.15
C LEU A 22 5.62 -10.19 -0.28
N GLY A 23 6.12 -10.79 -1.38
CA GLY A 23 5.88 -12.20 -1.67
C GLY A 23 4.43 -12.49 -1.96
N LYS A 24 3.71 -11.53 -2.53
CA LYS A 24 2.30 -11.68 -2.88
C LYS A 24 2.13 -11.51 -4.39
N SER A 25 1.00 -11.97 -4.91
CA SER A 25 0.72 -11.83 -6.34
C SER A 25 0.44 -10.36 -6.69
N TYR A 26 0.72 -10.01 -7.93
CA TYR A 26 0.40 -8.69 -8.44
C TYR A 26 -1.10 -8.38 -8.26
N SER A 27 -1.94 -9.38 -8.51
CA SER A 27 -3.39 -9.20 -8.42
C SER A 27 -3.82 -8.78 -7.01
N VAL A 28 -3.25 -9.40 -5.98
CA VAL A 28 -3.56 -9.07 -4.60
C VAL A 28 -3.09 -7.64 -4.29
N VAL A 29 -1.86 -7.31 -4.65
CA VAL A 29 -1.31 -5.99 -4.39
C VAL A 29 -2.07 -4.92 -5.16
N ASN A 30 -2.45 -5.20 -6.39
CA ASN A 30 -3.26 -4.29 -7.18
C ASN A 30 -4.61 -4.01 -6.49
N GLY A 31 -5.21 -5.05 -5.89
CA GLY A 31 -6.42 -4.88 -5.11
C GLY A 31 -6.24 -3.88 -3.97
N TYR A 32 -5.10 -3.96 -3.26
CA TYR A 32 -4.78 -3.00 -2.20
C TYR A 32 -4.62 -1.59 -2.77
N VAL A 33 -3.84 -1.47 -3.84
CA VAL A 33 -3.52 -0.17 -4.45
C VAL A 33 -4.78 0.52 -4.96
N GLN A 34 -5.70 -0.25 -5.52
CA GLN A 34 -6.95 0.30 -6.07
C GLN A 34 -8.06 0.41 -5.03
N ASN A 35 -7.77 0.10 -3.77
CA ASN A 35 -8.73 0.16 -2.66
C ASN A 35 -9.93 -0.77 -2.84
N ARG A 36 -9.80 -1.82 -3.65
CA ARG A 36 -10.83 -2.85 -3.74
C ARG A 36 -10.80 -3.76 -2.54
N GLN A 37 -9.63 -3.87 -1.91
CA GLN A 37 -9.39 -4.74 -0.79
C GLN A 37 -8.36 -4.06 0.11
N GLN A 38 -8.57 -4.11 1.41
CA GLN A 38 -7.61 -3.48 2.33
C GLN A 38 -6.65 -4.54 2.87
N PRO A 39 -5.35 -4.22 2.97
CA PRO A 39 -4.41 -5.14 3.61
C PRO A 39 -4.71 -5.22 5.10
N ARG A 40 -4.46 -6.40 5.69
CA ARG A 40 -4.50 -6.50 7.15
C ARG A 40 -3.38 -5.65 7.73
N LEU A 41 -3.52 -5.37 9.02
CA LEU A 41 -2.60 -4.46 9.70
C LEU A 41 -1.15 -4.90 9.57
N GLU A 42 -0.87 -6.19 9.74
CA GLU A 42 0.49 -6.70 9.62
C GLU A 42 1.08 -6.44 8.23
N VAL A 43 0.26 -6.63 7.20
CA VAL A 43 0.68 -6.40 5.82
C VAL A 43 0.88 -4.91 5.58
N LEU A 44 0.00 -4.08 6.13
CA LEU A 44 0.13 -2.63 6.01
C LEU A 44 1.45 -2.15 6.62
N TYR A 45 1.82 -2.66 7.80
CA TYR A 45 3.10 -2.32 8.42
C TYR A 45 4.28 -2.79 7.57
N GLU A 46 4.15 -3.96 6.95
CA GLU A 46 5.18 -4.47 6.05
C GLU A 46 5.37 -3.56 4.85
N ILE A 47 4.26 -3.12 4.25
CA ILE A 47 4.30 -2.19 3.13
C ILE A 47 4.97 -0.89 3.54
N ALA A 48 4.61 -0.37 4.71
CA ALA A 48 5.21 0.87 5.21
C ALA A 48 6.71 0.73 5.35
N LYS A 49 7.16 -0.40 5.88
CA LYS A 49 8.59 -0.67 6.06
C LYS A 49 9.31 -0.74 4.72
N ILE A 50 8.73 -1.45 3.76
CA ILE A 50 9.30 -1.60 2.42
C ILE A 50 9.40 -0.25 1.72
N LEU A 51 8.36 0.58 1.83
CA LEU A 51 8.32 1.89 1.20
C LEU A 51 9.03 2.97 2.00
N GLU A 52 9.51 2.63 3.21
CA GLU A 52 10.23 3.54 4.10
C GLU A 52 9.38 4.76 4.45
N VAL A 53 8.14 4.49 4.81
CA VAL A 53 7.21 5.50 5.31
C VAL A 53 6.60 5.01 6.62
N TYR A 54 5.92 5.89 7.33
CA TYR A 54 5.16 5.48 8.51
C TYR A 54 3.84 4.87 8.06
N ALA A 55 3.34 3.91 8.85
CA ALA A 55 2.05 3.28 8.54
C ALA A 55 0.94 4.32 8.40
N LYS A 56 0.97 5.35 9.21
CA LYS A 56 -0.03 6.42 9.14
C LYS A 56 -0.04 7.13 7.79
N ASP A 57 1.10 7.14 7.09
CA ASP A 57 1.21 7.78 5.78
C ASP A 57 0.49 6.98 4.70
N LEU A 58 0.16 5.73 4.99
CA LEU A 58 -0.57 4.87 4.06
C LEU A 58 -2.07 4.87 4.30
N LEU A 59 -2.52 5.60 5.30
CA LEU A 59 -3.94 5.61 5.68
C LEU A 59 -4.58 6.92 5.27
N LYS A 60 -5.80 6.82 4.77
CA LYS A 60 -6.64 7.98 4.51
C LYS A 60 -7.56 8.17 5.69
N GLU A 61 -7.66 9.39 6.12
CA GLU A 61 -8.59 9.76 7.16
C GLU A 61 -9.90 10.15 6.49
N ASP A 62 -10.90 9.30 6.62
CA ASP A 62 -12.17 9.50 5.93
C ASP A 62 -13.27 10.04 6.84
N LEU A 63 -12.89 10.52 8.03
CA LEU A 63 -13.87 10.94 9.04
C LEU A 63 -14.81 12.04 8.58
N TYR A 64 -14.35 12.87 7.69
CA TYR A 64 -15.10 14.05 7.26
C TYR A 64 -15.40 14.06 5.78
N ASP A 65 -15.25 12.94 5.15
CA ASP A 65 -15.53 12.81 3.71
C ASP A 65 -17.01 12.62 3.44
#